data_f85715cd2ad48eb82755dec0efb21fcf
#
_entry.id   f85715cd2ad48eb82755dec0efb21fcf
#
_cell.length_a   1.000
_cell.length_b   1.000
_cell.length_c   1.000
_cell.angle_alpha   90.00
_cell.angle_beta   90.00
_cell.angle_gamma   90.00
#
_symmetry.space_group_name_H-M   'P 1'
#
loop_
_entity.id
_entity.type
_entity.pdbx_description
1 polymer ?
#
loop_
_entity_poly.entity_id
_entity_poly.type
_entity_poly.pdbx_seq_one_letter_code
_entity_poly.pdbx_strand_id
1 'polypeptide(L)'
;MNEPPGFPAFTIGPIEPSHRSRIAGILRSTENFRAEEVDVALEVFDASFGDDEDYLLLGAFSGLGTRDWGLGADAPNAEDASAAVEGFRPSPESSVPSPQLVGFAIYGPTMGTDRTYDLYWIAVDRSAQGTGCGSVLLSEVERRLEALHARMLVIETSSRSDYAATRTFYLRRGYVEAARIREFYARHDDRIILTKRLAGSPREGWGAVA
;
A
#
# COMPACT_ATOMS: atom_id res chain seq x y z
N MET A 1 -1.72 0.78 -35.92
CA MET A 1 -2.09 1.29 -34.60
C MET A 1 -1.49 0.30 -33.60
N ASN A 2 -0.36 0.68 -32.97
CA ASN A 2 0.25 -0.16 -31.93
C ASN A 2 -0.53 0.10 -30.64
N GLU A 3 -1.16 -0.93 -30.09
CA GLU A 3 -1.62 -0.90 -28.70
C GLU A 3 -0.40 -0.59 -27.80
N PRO A 4 -0.55 0.34 -26.84
CA PRO A 4 0.52 0.55 -25.88
C PRO A 4 0.74 -0.76 -25.11
N PRO A 5 2.00 -1.10 -24.72
CA PRO A 5 2.27 -2.30 -23.95
C PRO A 5 1.42 -2.27 -22.69
N GLY A 6 0.51 -3.24 -22.56
CA GLY A 6 -0.35 -3.38 -21.42
C GLY A 6 0.50 -3.49 -20.16
N PHE A 7 0.35 -2.54 -19.24
CA PHE A 7 0.92 -2.65 -17.90
C PHE A 7 0.39 -3.94 -17.27
N PRO A 8 1.23 -4.72 -16.58
CA PRO A 8 0.74 -5.88 -15.87
C PRO A 8 -0.38 -5.43 -14.93
N ALA A 9 -1.54 -6.03 -15.09
CA ALA A 9 -2.68 -5.72 -14.22
C ALA A 9 -2.34 -6.20 -12.81
N PHE A 10 -2.28 -5.27 -11.86
CA PHE A 10 -2.14 -5.59 -10.44
C PHE A 10 -3.52 -5.68 -9.82
N THR A 11 -3.75 -6.75 -9.06
CA THR A 11 -4.93 -6.86 -8.21
C THR A 11 -4.57 -6.31 -6.84
N ILE A 12 -5.37 -5.39 -6.32
CA ILE A 12 -5.23 -4.89 -4.96
C ILE A 12 -6.11 -5.71 -4.04
N GLY A 13 -5.53 -6.18 -2.94
CA GLY A 13 -6.23 -7.05 -2.00
C GLY A 13 -5.68 -6.97 -0.59
N PRO A 14 -6.34 -7.68 0.35
CA PRO A 14 -5.90 -7.78 1.73
C PRO A 14 -4.57 -8.54 1.82
N ILE A 15 -3.84 -8.22 2.86
CA ILE A 15 -2.64 -8.95 3.27
C ILE A 15 -3.00 -9.83 4.45
N GLU A 16 -2.44 -11.03 4.48
CA GLU A 16 -2.65 -12.03 5.54
C GLU A 16 -1.34 -12.27 6.31
N PRO A 17 -1.38 -12.80 7.54
CA PRO A 17 -0.17 -13.15 8.32
C PRO A 17 0.80 -14.05 7.56
N SER A 18 0.27 -14.94 6.69
CA SER A 18 1.06 -15.83 5.83
C SER A 18 1.99 -15.10 4.86
N HIS A 19 1.72 -13.82 4.54
CA HIS A 19 2.55 -13.01 3.65
C HIS A 19 3.81 -12.44 4.32
N ARG A 20 4.02 -12.64 5.63
CA ARG A 20 5.14 -12.06 6.40
C ARG A 20 6.51 -12.27 5.75
N SER A 21 6.81 -13.50 5.36
CA SER A 21 8.11 -13.81 4.72
C SER A 21 8.27 -13.12 3.37
N ARG A 22 7.17 -12.98 2.61
CA ARG A 22 7.18 -12.28 1.32
C ARG A 22 7.37 -10.78 1.50
N ILE A 23 6.76 -10.16 2.52
CA ILE A 23 6.97 -8.76 2.89
C ILE A 23 8.44 -8.50 3.22
N ALA A 24 9.05 -9.35 4.05
CA ALA A 24 10.48 -9.28 4.34
C ALA A 24 11.33 -9.36 3.06
N GLY A 25 10.96 -10.25 2.13
CA GLY A 25 11.62 -10.37 0.83
C GLY A 25 11.49 -9.10 -0.02
N ILE A 26 10.30 -8.51 -0.08
CA ILE A 26 10.07 -7.25 -0.81
C ILE A 26 10.93 -6.13 -0.23
N LEU A 27 10.91 -5.91 1.10
CA LEU A 27 11.70 -4.87 1.75
C LEU A 27 13.19 -5.00 1.44
N ARG A 28 13.75 -6.22 1.55
CA ARG A 28 15.16 -6.48 1.26
C ARG A 28 15.50 -6.29 -0.22
N SER A 29 14.57 -6.63 -1.13
CA SER A 29 14.79 -6.51 -2.58
C SER A 29 14.92 -5.06 -3.06
N THR A 30 14.38 -4.09 -2.31
CA THR A 30 14.47 -2.67 -2.66
C THR A 30 15.86 -2.09 -2.45
N GLU A 31 16.69 -2.69 -1.58
CA GLU A 31 18.01 -2.21 -1.16
C GLU A 31 18.01 -0.80 -0.51
N ASN A 32 16.84 -0.22 -0.27
CA ASN A 32 16.70 1.12 0.32
C ASN A 32 16.61 1.08 1.85
N PHE A 33 16.08 -0.02 2.40
CA PHE A 33 15.87 -0.17 3.84
C PHE A 33 17.08 -0.82 4.51
N ARG A 34 17.47 -0.28 5.65
CA ARG A 34 18.46 -0.90 6.54
C ARG A 34 17.85 -2.12 7.22
N ALA A 35 18.68 -3.01 7.77
CA ALA A 35 18.19 -4.22 8.45
C ALA A 35 17.23 -3.89 9.60
N GLU A 36 17.56 -2.87 10.39
CA GLU A 36 16.74 -2.41 11.51
C GLU A 36 15.38 -1.85 11.04
N GLU A 37 15.34 -1.17 9.90
CA GLU A 37 14.08 -0.66 9.31
C GLU A 37 13.19 -1.80 8.80
N VAL A 38 13.80 -2.88 8.29
CA VAL A 38 13.07 -4.10 7.90
C VAL A 38 12.48 -4.77 9.14
N ASP A 39 13.22 -4.87 10.24
CA ASP A 39 12.75 -5.47 11.48
C ASP A 39 11.58 -4.67 12.06
N VAL A 40 11.67 -3.34 12.12
CA VAL A 40 10.57 -2.46 12.56
C VAL A 40 9.35 -2.60 11.65
N ALA A 41 9.54 -2.67 10.33
CA ALA A 41 8.41 -2.87 9.41
C ALA A 41 7.70 -4.22 9.64
N LEU A 42 8.44 -5.26 10.00
CA LEU A 42 7.87 -6.58 10.32
C LEU A 42 7.18 -6.59 11.70
N GLU A 43 7.67 -5.85 12.69
CA GLU A 43 7.00 -5.66 13.97
C GLU A 43 5.65 -4.95 13.78
N VAL A 44 5.60 -3.88 13.00
CA VAL A 44 4.36 -3.17 12.67
C VAL A 44 3.41 -4.06 11.86
N PHE A 45 3.96 -4.84 10.92
CA PHE A 45 3.18 -5.83 10.19
C PHE A 45 2.53 -6.87 11.13
N ASP A 46 3.30 -7.41 12.07
CA ASP A 46 2.78 -8.39 13.03
C ASP A 46 1.73 -7.74 13.96
N ALA A 47 1.96 -6.51 14.41
CA ALA A 47 1.03 -5.75 15.26
C ALA A 47 -0.32 -5.47 14.57
N SER A 48 -0.32 -5.29 13.25
CA SER A 48 -1.55 -4.98 12.49
C SER A 48 -2.56 -6.14 12.42
N PHE A 49 -2.23 -7.32 12.95
CA PHE A 49 -3.15 -8.45 13.11
C PHE A 49 -3.56 -8.70 14.57
N GLY A 50 -3.12 -7.83 15.48
CA GLY A 50 -3.53 -7.83 16.88
C GLY A 50 -4.82 -7.05 17.13
N ASP A 51 -5.01 -6.65 18.38
CA ASP A 51 -6.19 -5.88 18.81
C ASP A 51 -6.11 -4.39 18.44
N ASP A 52 -4.96 -3.91 17.95
CA ASP A 52 -4.75 -2.52 17.54
C ASP A 52 -5.21 -2.32 16.09
N GLU A 53 -6.34 -1.62 15.93
CA GLU A 53 -6.88 -1.24 14.62
C GLU A 53 -6.13 -0.08 13.95
N ASP A 54 -4.96 0.32 14.48
CA ASP A 54 -4.23 1.51 14.06
C ASP A 54 -3.44 1.32 12.75
N TYR A 55 -3.24 0.08 12.30
CA TYR A 55 -2.50 -0.22 11.09
C TYR A 55 -3.36 -0.89 10.03
N LEU A 56 -3.47 -0.23 8.89
CA LEU A 56 -4.17 -0.72 7.71
C LEU A 56 -3.17 -1.24 6.68
N LEU A 57 -3.41 -2.45 6.16
CA LEU A 57 -2.54 -3.08 5.18
C LEU A 57 -3.20 -3.20 3.81
N LEU A 58 -2.39 -3.05 2.78
CA LEU A 58 -2.83 -3.16 1.40
C LEU A 58 -1.75 -3.85 0.56
N GLY A 59 -2.12 -4.92 -0.16
CA GLY A 59 -1.24 -5.68 -1.04
C GLY A 59 -1.52 -5.43 -2.52
N ALA A 60 -0.47 -5.40 -3.33
CA ALA A 60 -0.54 -5.51 -4.78
C ALA A 60 -0.05 -6.90 -5.20
N PHE A 61 -0.88 -7.60 -5.95
CA PHE A 61 -0.62 -8.95 -6.41
C PHE A 61 -0.46 -8.97 -7.93
N SER A 62 0.57 -9.67 -8.43
CA SER A 62 0.75 -9.94 -9.85
C SER A 62 0.18 -11.30 -10.21
N GLY A 63 -0.31 -11.43 -11.44
CA GLY A 63 -0.90 -12.67 -11.96
C GLY A 63 -2.39 -12.51 -12.25
N LEU A 64 -2.87 -13.17 -13.30
CA LEU A 64 -4.27 -13.22 -13.70
C LEU A 64 -5.04 -14.14 -12.76
N GLY A 65 -5.39 -13.64 -11.60
CA GLY A 65 -6.39 -14.25 -10.73
C GLY A 65 -7.56 -13.31 -10.65
N THR A 66 -8.56 -13.49 -11.50
CA THR A 66 -9.89 -12.91 -11.29
C THR A 66 -10.53 -13.58 -10.08
N ARG A 67 -10.06 -13.26 -8.88
CA ARG A 67 -10.89 -13.40 -7.69
C ARG A 67 -11.56 -12.07 -7.48
N ASP A 68 -12.81 -12.05 -7.85
CA ASP A 68 -13.75 -11.00 -7.47
C ASP A 68 -13.82 -10.98 -5.94
N TRP A 69 -13.08 -10.07 -5.31
CA TRP A 69 -13.23 -9.78 -3.89
C TRP A 69 -14.43 -8.85 -3.76
N GLY A 70 -15.65 -9.44 -3.99
CA GLY A 70 -16.91 -8.76 -3.87
C GLY A 70 -17.05 -8.13 -2.49
N LEU A 71 -16.96 -6.83 -2.44
CA LEU A 71 -17.56 -6.02 -1.39
C LEU A 71 -19.05 -5.90 -1.73
N GLY A 72 -19.86 -6.68 -1.08
CA GLY A 72 -21.25 -6.32 -0.89
C GLY A 72 -22.29 -7.16 -1.59
N ALA A 73 -23.18 -7.60 -0.74
CA ALA A 73 -24.59 -7.94 -0.93
C ALA A 73 -24.89 -9.23 -1.71
N ASP A 74 -25.60 -10.10 -0.99
CA ASP A 74 -26.34 -11.28 -1.40
C ASP A 74 -25.57 -12.61 -1.47
N ALA A 75 -25.51 -13.26 -0.28
CA ALA A 75 -25.27 -14.69 -0.19
C ALA A 75 -26.49 -15.45 -0.74
N PRO A 76 -26.33 -16.33 -1.74
CA PRO A 76 -27.37 -17.28 -2.07
C PRO A 76 -27.47 -18.36 -0.99
N ASN A 77 -28.71 -18.72 -0.66
CA ASN A 77 -29.12 -19.72 0.32
C ASN A 77 -28.41 -21.07 0.14
N ALA A 78 -28.05 -21.68 1.26
CA ALA A 78 -27.29 -22.92 1.40
C ALA A 78 -28.05 -24.22 1.05
N GLU A 79 -29.13 -24.19 0.28
CA GLU A 79 -29.94 -25.36 0.01
C GLU A 79 -29.84 -25.95 -1.43
N ASP A 80 -29.10 -25.34 -2.37
CA ASP A 80 -29.02 -25.81 -3.75
C ASP A 80 -27.66 -26.41 -4.18
N ALA A 81 -26.78 -26.78 -3.25
CA ALA A 81 -25.43 -27.25 -3.56
C ALA A 81 -25.27 -28.81 -3.50
N SER A 82 -26.34 -29.60 -3.59
CA SER A 82 -26.24 -31.06 -3.40
C SER A 82 -26.37 -31.93 -4.67
N ALA A 83 -26.38 -31.40 -5.87
CA ALA A 83 -26.71 -32.22 -7.05
C ALA A 83 -25.80 -32.08 -8.27
N ALA A 84 -24.53 -31.71 -8.16
CA ALA A 84 -23.64 -31.64 -9.34
C ALA A 84 -22.16 -31.87 -9.02
N VAL A 85 -21.78 -32.98 -8.37
CA VAL A 85 -20.37 -33.35 -8.24
C VAL A 85 -20.17 -34.85 -8.52
N GLU A 86 -20.41 -35.29 -9.74
CA GLU A 86 -19.79 -36.51 -10.26
C GLU A 86 -19.22 -36.21 -11.65
N GLY A 87 -17.86 -36.19 -11.72
CA GLY A 87 -17.19 -36.31 -13.03
C GLY A 87 -16.13 -35.29 -13.38
N PHE A 88 -15.79 -34.30 -12.55
CA PHE A 88 -14.67 -33.40 -12.89
C PHE A 88 -13.35 -33.93 -12.26
N ARG A 89 -12.57 -34.67 -13.05
CA ARG A 89 -11.14 -34.88 -12.77
C ARG A 89 -10.37 -33.68 -13.30
N PRO A 90 -9.74 -32.85 -12.44
CA PRO A 90 -8.88 -31.79 -12.97
C PRO A 90 -7.65 -32.41 -13.63
N SER A 91 -7.42 -32.05 -14.88
CA SER A 91 -6.18 -32.37 -15.60
C SER A 91 -4.98 -31.76 -14.86
N PRO A 92 -3.84 -32.44 -14.73
CA PRO A 92 -2.70 -31.98 -13.94
C PRO A 92 -1.86 -30.85 -14.58
N GLU A 93 -2.32 -30.23 -15.66
CA GLU A 93 -1.56 -29.22 -16.43
C GLU A 93 -2.29 -27.90 -16.63
N SER A 94 -2.83 -27.32 -15.57
CA SER A 94 -3.19 -25.91 -15.59
C SER A 94 -2.83 -25.26 -14.26
N SER A 95 -1.55 -25.15 -13.97
CA SER A 95 -1.05 -24.32 -12.88
C SER A 95 -1.17 -22.85 -13.30
N VAL A 96 -2.38 -22.27 -13.18
CA VAL A 96 -2.50 -20.82 -13.16
C VAL A 96 -1.64 -20.37 -11.97
N PRO A 97 -0.57 -19.57 -12.19
CA PRO A 97 0.28 -19.14 -11.09
C PRO A 97 -0.59 -18.42 -10.05
N SER A 98 -0.50 -18.84 -8.79
CA SER A 98 -1.17 -18.14 -7.71
C SER A 98 -0.74 -16.68 -7.70
N PRO A 99 -1.65 -15.72 -7.47
CA PRO A 99 -1.30 -14.32 -7.40
C PRO A 99 -0.16 -14.11 -6.40
N GLN A 100 0.92 -13.50 -6.84
CA GLN A 100 2.10 -13.26 -5.99
C GLN A 100 2.06 -11.84 -5.46
N LEU A 101 2.21 -11.65 -4.16
CA LEU A 101 2.39 -10.34 -3.55
C LEU A 101 3.68 -9.70 -4.07
N VAL A 102 3.58 -8.56 -4.77
CA VAL A 102 4.71 -7.84 -5.39
C VAL A 102 4.90 -6.44 -4.83
N GLY A 103 3.99 -5.97 -4.00
CA GLY A 103 4.12 -4.69 -3.31
C GLY A 103 3.10 -4.59 -2.18
N PHE A 104 3.35 -3.69 -1.25
CA PHE A 104 2.44 -3.46 -0.14
C PHE A 104 2.53 -2.02 0.37
N ALA A 105 1.49 -1.61 1.10
CA ALA A 105 1.47 -0.38 1.87
C ALA A 105 0.97 -0.67 3.28
N ILE A 106 1.54 0.04 4.27
CA ILE A 106 1.07 0.10 5.66
C ILE A 106 0.81 1.56 5.98
N TYR A 107 -0.40 1.87 6.41
CA TYR A 107 -0.82 3.22 6.74
C TYR A 107 -1.80 3.19 7.91
N GLY A 108 -2.04 4.33 8.55
CA GLY A 108 -2.96 4.38 9.69
C GLY A 108 -3.19 5.80 10.17
N PRO A 109 -4.11 6.00 11.15
CA PRO A 109 -4.42 7.31 11.69
C PRO A 109 -3.23 7.90 12.46
N THR A 110 -2.97 9.19 12.27
CA THR A 110 -2.02 9.93 13.10
C THR A 110 -2.68 10.26 14.44
N MET A 111 -2.16 9.68 15.52
CA MET A 111 -2.72 9.85 16.85
C MET A 111 -2.82 11.34 17.28
N GLY A 112 -3.94 11.68 17.92
CA GLY A 112 -4.18 13.04 18.43
C GLY A 112 -4.50 14.09 17.35
N THR A 113 -4.78 13.66 16.11
CA THR A 113 -5.14 14.56 15.01
C THR A 113 -6.60 14.37 14.56
N ASP A 114 -7.13 15.37 13.85
CA ASP A 114 -8.43 15.26 13.20
C ASP A 114 -8.24 14.72 11.78
N ARG A 115 -8.45 13.41 11.59
CA ARG A 115 -8.46 12.72 10.30
C ARG A 115 -7.20 12.92 9.44
N THR A 116 -6.04 13.01 10.08
CA THR A 116 -4.73 12.90 9.43
C THR A 116 -4.28 11.45 9.52
N TYR A 117 -3.65 10.96 8.46
CA TYR A 117 -3.14 9.60 8.35
C TYR A 117 -1.67 9.63 7.97
N ASP A 118 -0.91 8.66 8.44
CA ASP A 118 0.48 8.42 8.07
C ASP A 118 0.58 7.25 7.09
N LEU A 119 1.41 7.38 6.08
CA LEU A 119 1.87 6.26 5.28
C LEU A 119 3.21 5.79 5.87
N TYR A 120 3.17 4.72 6.65
CA TYR A 120 4.35 4.20 7.34
C TYR A 120 5.30 3.49 6.38
N TRP A 121 4.78 2.62 5.52
CA TRP A 121 5.55 1.92 4.50
C TRP A 121 4.79 1.82 3.19
N ILE A 122 5.51 1.96 2.11
CA ILE A 122 5.13 1.51 0.77
C ILE A 122 6.39 0.92 0.12
N ALA A 123 6.30 -0.33 -0.28
CA ALA A 123 7.40 -1.02 -0.93
C ALA A 123 6.90 -1.86 -2.09
N VAL A 124 7.69 -1.89 -3.17
CA VAL A 124 7.43 -2.68 -4.37
C VAL A 124 8.67 -3.53 -4.65
N ASP A 125 8.44 -4.83 -4.83
CA ASP A 125 9.49 -5.77 -5.21
C ASP A 125 10.29 -5.22 -6.40
N ARG A 126 11.62 -5.40 -6.37
CA ARG A 126 12.51 -4.87 -7.41
C ARG A 126 12.09 -5.30 -8.81
N SER A 127 11.59 -6.53 -8.97
CA SER A 127 11.10 -7.05 -10.26
C SER A 127 9.84 -6.36 -10.78
N ALA A 128 9.06 -5.71 -9.90
CA ALA A 128 7.83 -4.99 -10.23
C ALA A 128 7.99 -3.46 -10.18
N GLN A 129 9.19 -2.95 -9.89
CA GLN A 129 9.46 -1.51 -9.96
C GLN A 129 9.42 -1.01 -11.41
N GLY A 130 9.02 0.24 -11.59
CA GLY A 130 8.88 0.84 -12.92
C GLY A 130 7.63 0.41 -13.71
N THR A 131 6.85 -0.55 -13.21
CA THR A 131 5.64 -1.09 -13.87
C THR A 131 4.35 -0.39 -13.48
N GLY A 132 4.41 0.63 -12.62
CA GLY A 132 3.22 1.34 -12.13
C GLY A 132 2.66 0.79 -10.81
N CYS A 133 3.16 -0.33 -10.27
CA CYS A 133 2.68 -0.97 -9.04
C CYS A 133 2.58 0.01 -7.85
N GLY A 134 3.64 0.77 -7.57
CA GLY A 134 3.62 1.76 -6.49
C GLY A 134 2.57 2.86 -6.69
N SER A 135 2.27 3.21 -7.97
CA SER A 135 1.22 4.19 -8.28
C SER A 135 -0.16 3.65 -7.96
N VAL A 136 -0.42 2.40 -8.33
CA VAL A 136 -1.70 1.73 -8.05
C VAL A 136 -1.90 1.60 -6.54
N LEU A 137 -0.88 1.17 -5.78
CA LEU A 137 -0.93 1.09 -4.32
C LEU A 137 -1.24 2.45 -3.68
N LEU A 138 -0.48 3.48 -4.02
CA LEU A 138 -0.68 4.80 -3.43
C LEU A 138 -2.04 5.38 -3.77
N SER A 139 -2.49 5.25 -5.02
CA SER A 139 -3.82 5.71 -5.43
C SER A 139 -4.94 4.98 -4.69
N GLU A 140 -4.79 3.70 -4.42
CA GLU A 140 -5.79 2.94 -3.65
C GLU A 140 -5.79 3.33 -2.17
N VAL A 141 -4.62 3.59 -1.55
CA VAL A 141 -4.54 4.17 -0.20
C VAL A 141 -5.28 5.50 -0.15
N GLU A 142 -4.99 6.41 -1.09
CA GLU A 142 -5.65 7.72 -1.18
C GLU A 142 -7.17 7.57 -1.32
N ARG A 143 -7.63 6.71 -2.23
CA ARG A 143 -9.06 6.45 -2.46
C ARG A 143 -9.77 5.93 -1.21
N ARG A 144 -9.15 5.00 -0.47
CA ARG A 144 -9.70 4.48 0.80
C ARG A 144 -9.77 5.57 1.86
N LEU A 145 -8.73 6.37 1.97
CA LEU A 145 -8.70 7.48 2.91
C LEU A 145 -9.72 8.58 2.55
N GLU A 146 -9.94 8.86 1.27
CA GLU A 146 -11.00 9.77 0.82
C GLU A 146 -12.40 9.25 1.20
N ALA A 147 -12.64 7.95 1.08
CA ALA A 147 -13.90 7.32 1.52
C ALA A 147 -14.11 7.41 3.04
N LEU A 148 -13.04 7.46 3.82
CA LEU A 148 -13.04 7.71 5.27
C LEU A 148 -13.09 9.22 5.62
N HIS A 149 -13.23 10.08 4.62
CA HIS A 149 -13.17 11.55 4.78
C HIS A 149 -11.88 12.04 5.43
N ALA A 150 -10.76 11.35 5.21
CA ALA A 150 -9.46 11.79 5.69
C ALA A 150 -9.10 13.16 5.09
N ARG A 151 -8.46 14.01 5.91
CA ARG A 151 -8.06 15.36 5.49
C ARG A 151 -6.70 15.40 4.82
N MET A 152 -5.79 14.57 5.31
CA MET A 152 -4.39 14.66 4.95
C MET A 152 -3.72 13.30 5.03
N LEU A 153 -2.86 13.03 4.07
CA LEU A 153 -1.90 11.93 4.15
C LEU A 153 -0.50 12.53 4.32
N VAL A 154 0.22 12.01 5.30
CA VAL A 154 1.58 12.39 5.68
C VAL A 154 2.54 11.28 5.32
N ILE A 155 3.70 11.62 4.82
CA ILE A 155 4.75 10.68 4.44
C ILE A 155 6.08 11.21 4.98
N GLU A 156 6.82 10.37 5.65
CA GLU A 156 8.17 10.68 6.10
C GLU A 156 9.19 9.95 5.23
N THR A 157 10.26 10.62 4.88
CA THR A 157 11.32 10.04 4.05
C THR A 157 12.68 10.67 4.35
N SER A 158 13.74 9.96 3.97
CA SER A 158 15.12 10.41 4.11
C SER A 158 15.52 11.39 3.00
N SER A 159 16.48 12.27 3.30
CA SER A 159 17.11 13.16 2.31
C SER A 159 18.21 12.49 1.48
N ARG A 160 18.62 11.27 1.83
CA ARG A 160 19.69 10.53 1.12
C ARG A 160 19.44 10.44 -0.38
N SER A 161 20.51 10.29 -1.14
CA SER A 161 20.46 10.24 -2.61
C SER A 161 19.70 9.02 -3.15
N ASP A 162 19.79 7.87 -2.49
CA ASP A 162 19.04 6.64 -2.83
C ASP A 162 17.53 6.78 -2.68
N TYR A 163 17.05 7.74 -1.85
CA TYR A 163 15.63 8.11 -1.74
C TYR A 163 15.19 9.20 -2.73
N ALA A 164 16.07 9.70 -3.62
CA ALA A 164 15.72 10.77 -4.57
C ALA A 164 14.58 10.36 -5.52
N ALA A 165 14.60 9.13 -6.01
CA ALA A 165 13.52 8.60 -6.85
C ALA A 165 12.18 8.52 -6.09
N THR A 166 12.22 8.08 -4.83
CA THR A 166 11.06 8.00 -3.93
C THR A 166 10.46 9.38 -3.67
N ARG A 167 11.28 10.38 -3.35
CA ARG A 167 10.80 11.77 -3.19
C ARG A 167 10.16 12.31 -4.48
N THR A 168 10.82 12.08 -5.63
CA THR A 168 10.29 12.49 -6.93
C THR A 168 8.95 11.80 -7.24
N PHE A 169 8.80 10.52 -6.87
CA PHE A 169 7.55 9.77 -7.03
C PHE A 169 6.39 10.46 -6.31
N TYR A 170 6.55 10.91 -5.08
CA TYR A 170 5.52 11.60 -4.32
C TYR A 170 5.25 13.02 -4.84
N LEU A 171 6.30 13.80 -5.11
CA LEU A 171 6.16 15.17 -5.62
C LEU A 171 5.35 15.20 -6.93
N ARG A 172 5.59 14.25 -7.84
CA ARG A 172 4.83 14.12 -9.09
C ARG A 172 3.36 13.75 -8.87
N ARG A 173 2.98 13.30 -7.68
CA ARG A 173 1.59 12.95 -7.30
C ARG A 173 0.91 14.00 -6.46
N GLY A 174 1.49 15.19 -6.41
CA GLY A 174 0.90 16.36 -5.75
C GLY A 174 1.19 16.43 -4.24
N TYR A 175 2.13 15.62 -3.73
CA TYR A 175 2.65 15.85 -2.40
C TYR A 175 3.58 17.05 -2.40
N VAL A 176 3.61 17.77 -1.29
CA VAL A 176 4.49 18.92 -1.08
C VAL A 176 5.37 18.68 0.14
N GLU A 177 6.60 19.17 0.12
CA GLU A 177 7.46 19.20 1.29
C GLU A 177 6.90 20.21 2.29
N ALA A 178 6.38 19.70 3.39
CA ALA A 178 5.79 20.51 4.46
C ALA A 178 6.81 20.91 5.53
N ALA A 179 7.79 20.03 5.78
CA ALA A 179 8.85 20.28 6.75
C ALA A 179 10.11 19.48 6.43
N ARG A 180 11.23 19.96 6.99
CA ARG A 180 12.53 19.28 6.95
C ARG A 180 13.22 19.46 8.30
N ILE A 181 13.63 18.34 8.90
CA ILE A 181 14.44 18.33 10.13
C ILE A 181 15.84 17.88 9.74
N ARG A 182 16.79 18.79 9.88
CA ARG A 182 18.17 18.54 9.46
C ARG A 182 18.83 17.49 10.34
N GLU A 183 19.60 16.60 9.70
CA GLU A 183 20.42 15.56 10.33
C GLU A 183 19.64 14.71 11.35
N PHE A 184 18.36 14.47 11.10
CA PHE A 184 17.48 13.75 12.01
C PHE A 184 17.86 12.27 12.13
N TYR A 185 18.12 11.60 11.01
CA TYR A 185 18.47 10.18 11.00
C TYR A 185 19.96 9.94 11.21
N ALA A 186 20.79 10.81 10.64
CA ALA A 186 22.25 10.77 10.75
C ALA A 186 22.83 12.08 10.21
N ARG A 187 24.16 12.24 10.37
CA ARG A 187 24.86 13.34 9.72
C ARG A 187 24.62 13.30 8.20
N HIS A 188 24.17 14.43 7.62
CA HIS A 188 23.79 14.58 6.22
C HIS A 188 22.55 13.75 5.79
N ASP A 189 21.74 13.31 6.75
CA ASP A 189 20.47 12.61 6.48
C ASP A 189 19.33 13.29 7.22
N ASP A 190 18.61 14.15 6.51
CA ASP A 190 17.46 14.90 7.04
C ASP A 190 16.19 14.05 6.97
N ARG A 191 15.30 14.27 7.92
CA ARG A 191 13.90 13.83 7.83
C ARG A 191 13.12 14.84 6.97
N ILE A 192 12.52 14.38 5.89
CA ILE A 192 11.65 15.15 5.02
C ILE A 192 10.22 14.69 5.24
N ILE A 193 9.32 15.64 5.54
CA ILE A 193 7.90 15.39 5.71
C ILE A 193 7.18 15.91 4.48
N LEU A 194 6.52 14.99 3.76
CA LEU A 194 5.70 15.29 2.60
C LEU A 194 4.23 15.16 2.99
N THR A 195 3.39 16.06 2.51
CA THR A 195 1.96 16.02 2.80
C THR A 195 1.12 16.20 1.55
N LYS A 196 -0.07 15.59 1.55
CA LYS A 196 -1.11 15.80 0.54
C LYS A 196 -2.47 15.95 1.22
N ARG A 197 -3.19 17.03 0.89
CA ARG A 197 -4.61 17.16 1.26
C ARG A 197 -5.44 16.28 0.33
N LEU A 198 -6.35 15.51 0.93
CA LEU A 198 -7.23 14.60 0.20
C LEU A 198 -8.55 15.30 -0.15
N ALA A 199 -9.15 14.93 -1.28
CA ALA A 199 -10.28 15.66 -1.88
C ALA A 199 -11.59 15.58 -1.07
N GLY A 200 -11.74 14.57 -0.20
CA GLY A 200 -12.91 14.41 0.67
C GLY A 200 -12.99 15.37 1.86
N SER A 201 -12.01 16.23 2.06
CA SER A 201 -11.99 17.16 3.19
C SER A 201 -12.86 18.39 2.89
N PRO A 202 -13.88 18.70 3.71
CA PRO A 202 -14.56 19.98 3.65
C PRO A 202 -13.52 21.10 3.80
N ARG A 203 -13.54 22.06 2.90
CA ARG A 203 -12.77 23.31 3.08
C ARG A 203 -13.50 24.18 4.12
N GLU A 204 -13.52 23.73 5.35
CA GLU A 204 -13.88 24.63 6.44
C GLU A 204 -12.74 25.63 6.62
N GLY A 205 -13.08 26.89 6.43
CA GLY A 205 -12.11 27.97 6.50
C GLY A 205 -11.41 27.98 7.85
N TRP A 206 -10.12 27.88 7.86
CA TRP A 206 -9.31 28.35 8.97
C TRP A 206 -9.56 29.86 9.02
N GLY A 207 -10.40 30.27 9.99
CA GLY A 207 -10.50 31.65 10.34
C GLY A 207 -9.09 32.15 10.63
N ALA A 208 -8.71 33.24 9.97
CA ALA A 208 -7.46 33.90 10.26
C ALA A 208 -7.41 34.19 11.75
N VAL A 209 -6.49 33.53 12.44
CA VAL A 209 -6.14 33.90 13.81
C VAL A 209 -5.36 35.22 13.66
N ALA A 210 -5.99 36.30 14.05
CA ALA A 210 -5.42 37.64 14.11
C ALA A 210 -4.36 37.71 15.23
#